data_120d0bde0d6529417107a3f67948f16c
#
_entry.id   120d0bde0d6529417107a3f67948f16c
#
_cell.length_a   1.000
_cell.length_b   1.000
_cell.length_c   1.000
_cell.angle_alpha   90.00
_cell.angle_beta   90.00
_cell.angle_gamma   90.00
#
_symmetry.space_group_name_H-M   'P 1'
#
loop_
_entity.id
_entity.type
_entity.pdbx_description
1 polymer ?
#
loop_
_entity_poly.entity_id
_entity_poly.type
_entity_poly.pdbx_seq_one_letter_code
_entity_poly.pdbx_strand_id
1 'polypeptide(L)'
;MKFYTLRLLGFLLMVAGLAACDMEQEIEVKLPVLPTQLVVECYLEEGKPIRLALSESAGYFEGAQPVIIHNATVTITKNGSQVIPLRFSVDVDNENEKITNYSSRHVIQSQPGDVYTLTITDPTGRRVTGSTTVLPPAPLDSVGYKFNDKPKESQEAYLYIRWQDDPSRENFYRLLTHKNDSTGGVDSEMDAEINDRLRNGQKIIYTTTYRFDRGDTLNIKLFHLDRPYYEFISSVEDARRSNGNPFAQPVTIKSTVAGGYGVFTHLNYNTRELIIK
;
A
#
# COMPACT_ATOMS: atom_id res chain seq x y z
N MET A 1 51.06 2.71 55.87
CA MET A 1 49.80 1.95 55.94
C MET A 1 48.59 2.67 55.35
N LYS A 2 48.35 3.94 55.62
CA LYS A 2 47.15 4.69 55.09
C LYS A 2 47.04 4.77 53.58
N PHE A 3 48.14 4.79 52.82
CA PHE A 3 48.14 4.88 51.36
C PHE A 3 47.75 3.56 50.65
N TYR A 4 48.03 2.42 51.24
CA TYR A 4 47.64 1.11 50.70
C TYR A 4 46.18 0.82 50.90
N THR A 5 45.61 1.24 52.04
CA THR A 5 44.16 1.09 52.31
C THR A 5 43.31 1.95 51.36
N LEU A 6 43.76 3.15 51.01
CA LEU A 6 43.04 4.01 50.10
C LEU A 6 43.05 3.46 48.64
N ARG A 7 44.16 2.88 48.21
CA ARG A 7 44.28 2.23 46.90
C ARG A 7 43.43 0.94 46.83
N LEU A 8 43.39 0.17 47.89
CA LEU A 8 42.57 -1.03 47.97
C LEU A 8 41.07 -0.71 47.94
N LEU A 9 40.65 0.37 48.61
CA LEU A 9 39.28 0.84 48.62
C LEU A 9 38.86 1.35 47.23
N GLY A 10 39.73 2.07 46.52
CA GLY A 10 39.48 2.53 45.14
C GLY A 10 39.35 1.38 44.14
N PHE A 11 40.18 0.35 44.28
CA PHE A 11 40.07 -0.85 43.45
C PHE A 11 38.81 -1.66 43.73
N LEU A 12 38.39 -1.77 44.98
CA LEU A 12 37.14 -2.44 45.36
C LEU A 12 35.89 -1.71 44.82
N LEU A 13 35.89 -0.38 44.84
CA LEU A 13 34.82 0.45 44.25
C LEU A 13 34.77 0.31 42.73
N MET A 14 35.92 0.21 42.06
CA MET A 14 35.99 0.01 40.60
C MET A 14 35.47 -1.37 40.17
N VAL A 15 35.75 -2.42 40.94
CA VAL A 15 35.23 -3.78 40.68
C VAL A 15 33.74 -3.88 40.97
N ALA A 16 33.23 -3.18 42.01
CA ALA A 16 31.80 -3.12 42.29
C ALA A 16 30.98 -2.40 41.17
N GLY A 17 31.59 -1.40 40.47
CA GLY A 17 30.99 -0.72 39.37
C GLY A 17 30.85 -1.58 38.09
N LEU A 18 31.69 -2.60 37.94
CA LEU A 18 31.62 -3.53 36.79
C LEU A 18 30.55 -4.63 36.95
N ALA A 19 30.06 -4.87 38.16
CA ALA A 19 29.02 -5.86 38.43
C ALA A 19 27.58 -5.32 38.23
N ALA A 20 27.41 -4.04 37.91
CA ALA A 20 26.11 -3.40 37.75
C ALA A 20 25.52 -3.46 36.30
N CYS A 21 26.21 -4.14 35.38
CA CYS A 21 25.85 -4.13 33.95
C CYS A 21 24.98 -5.31 33.50
N ASP A 22 24.44 -6.14 34.39
CA ASP A 22 23.67 -7.33 34.01
C ASP A 22 22.28 -7.29 34.67
N MET A 23 21.48 -6.26 34.31
CA MET A 23 20.06 -6.17 34.64
C MET A 23 19.19 -6.17 33.37
N GLU A 24 19.49 -7.06 32.39
CA GLU A 24 18.53 -7.45 31.40
C GLU A 24 17.47 -8.33 32.07
N GLN A 25 16.33 -7.73 32.39
CA GLN A 25 15.19 -8.49 32.86
C GLN A 25 14.39 -8.90 31.61
N GLU A 26 14.49 -10.18 31.22
CA GLU A 26 13.59 -10.75 30.21
C GLU A 26 12.17 -10.66 30.75
N ILE A 27 11.38 -9.74 30.13
CA ILE A 27 9.95 -9.65 30.40
C ILE A 27 9.27 -10.62 29.44
N GLU A 28 8.77 -11.74 29.97
CA GLU A 28 7.91 -12.65 29.20
C GLU A 28 6.55 -11.98 28.94
N VAL A 29 6.42 -11.32 27.79
CA VAL A 29 5.15 -10.72 27.37
C VAL A 29 4.26 -11.81 26.79
N LYS A 30 3.27 -12.27 27.54
CA LYS A 30 2.21 -13.16 27.03
C LYS A 30 1.23 -12.35 26.24
N LEU A 31 1.40 -12.30 24.91
CA LEU A 31 0.39 -11.74 24.03
C LEU A 31 -0.79 -12.71 23.90
N PRO A 32 -2.02 -12.21 23.85
CA PRO A 32 -3.18 -13.05 23.56
C PRO A 32 -3.04 -13.65 22.16
N VAL A 33 -3.21 -14.96 22.05
CA VAL A 33 -3.25 -15.63 20.75
C VAL A 33 -4.59 -15.27 20.09
N LEU A 34 -4.53 -14.46 19.05
CA LEU A 34 -5.70 -14.14 18.23
C LEU A 34 -5.92 -15.26 17.19
N PRO A 35 -7.17 -15.64 16.90
CA PRO A 35 -7.44 -16.61 15.85
C PRO A 35 -6.96 -16.07 14.51
N THR A 36 -6.35 -16.94 13.70
CA THR A 36 -5.89 -16.59 12.35
C THR A 36 -7.06 -16.15 11.48
N GLN A 37 -6.85 -15.12 10.67
CA GLN A 37 -7.83 -14.55 9.75
C GLN A 37 -7.35 -14.76 8.32
N LEU A 38 -8.31 -14.87 7.39
CA LEU A 38 -8.01 -14.84 5.97
C LEU A 38 -7.55 -13.43 5.56
N VAL A 39 -6.47 -13.37 4.79
CA VAL A 39 -5.92 -12.14 4.24
C VAL A 39 -6.03 -12.18 2.72
N VAL A 40 -6.62 -11.15 2.13
CA VAL A 40 -6.94 -11.07 0.71
C VAL A 40 -6.29 -9.86 0.08
N GLU A 41 -5.69 -10.05 -1.10
CA GLU A 41 -5.25 -8.96 -1.96
C GLU A 41 -5.72 -9.21 -3.38
N CYS A 42 -6.59 -8.34 -3.90
CA CYS A 42 -7.14 -8.45 -5.24
C CYS A 42 -7.43 -7.07 -5.82
N TYR A 43 -6.75 -6.75 -6.91
CA TYR A 43 -6.95 -5.54 -7.69
C TYR A 43 -7.50 -5.91 -9.06
N LEU A 44 -8.67 -5.40 -9.38
CA LEU A 44 -9.27 -5.53 -10.70
C LEU A 44 -8.82 -4.35 -11.57
N GLU A 45 -8.31 -4.65 -12.75
CA GLU A 45 -7.89 -3.63 -13.72
C GLU A 45 -8.48 -3.92 -15.08
N GLU A 46 -8.90 -2.85 -15.77
CA GLU A 46 -9.45 -2.95 -17.13
C GLU A 46 -8.44 -3.59 -18.09
N GLY A 47 -8.92 -4.54 -18.90
CA GLY A 47 -8.10 -5.24 -19.88
C GLY A 47 -7.14 -6.30 -19.31
N LYS A 48 -7.13 -6.52 -17.97
CA LYS A 48 -6.25 -7.50 -17.32
C LYS A 48 -7.03 -8.73 -16.84
N PRO A 49 -6.38 -9.92 -16.78
CA PRO A 49 -6.94 -11.11 -16.13
C PRO A 49 -6.99 -10.90 -14.62
N ILE A 50 -7.95 -11.58 -13.96
CA ILE A 50 -8.11 -11.50 -12.51
C ILE A 50 -7.04 -12.34 -11.81
N ARG A 51 -6.36 -11.74 -10.85
CA ARG A 51 -5.40 -12.37 -9.94
C ARG A 51 -5.71 -11.99 -8.50
N LEU A 52 -5.55 -12.94 -7.58
CA LEU A 52 -5.85 -12.76 -6.16
C LEU A 52 -4.81 -13.51 -5.32
N ALA A 53 -4.31 -12.85 -4.29
CA ALA A 53 -3.55 -13.49 -3.23
C ALA A 53 -4.48 -13.79 -2.04
N LEU A 54 -4.42 -15.03 -1.55
CA LEU A 54 -5.16 -15.49 -0.37
C LEU A 54 -4.21 -16.22 0.57
N SER A 55 -4.07 -15.71 1.78
CA SER A 55 -3.23 -16.27 2.83
C SER A 55 -3.92 -16.21 4.19
N GLU A 56 -3.24 -16.66 5.23
CA GLU A 56 -3.62 -16.44 6.62
C GLU A 56 -2.75 -15.39 7.28
N SER A 57 -3.32 -14.68 8.25
CA SER A 57 -2.55 -13.83 9.15
C SER A 57 -1.67 -14.69 10.06
N ALA A 58 -0.43 -14.26 10.31
CA ALA A 58 0.46 -14.88 11.28
C ALA A 58 0.40 -14.15 12.63
N GLY A 59 0.71 -14.85 13.71
CA GLY A 59 0.92 -14.25 15.02
C GLY A 59 2.19 -13.40 15.02
N TYR A 60 2.26 -12.43 15.92
CA TYR A 60 3.38 -11.48 15.99
C TYR A 60 4.76 -12.15 16.11
N PHE A 61 4.85 -13.28 16.83
CA PHE A 61 6.08 -14.05 17.00
C PHE A 61 6.24 -15.21 16.02
N GLU A 62 5.25 -15.47 15.18
CA GLU A 62 5.35 -16.46 14.13
C GLU A 62 6.06 -15.78 12.94
N GLY A 63 7.08 -16.44 12.39
CA GLY A 63 7.86 -15.85 11.28
C GLY A 63 6.98 -15.32 10.15
N ALA A 64 7.45 -14.28 9.46
CA ALA A 64 6.72 -13.51 8.43
C ALA A 64 6.36 -14.31 7.15
N GLN A 65 6.36 -15.64 7.17
CA GLN A 65 6.00 -16.45 6.01
C GLN A 65 4.46 -16.58 5.93
N PRO A 66 3.81 -16.00 4.91
CA PRO A 66 2.37 -16.13 4.75
C PRO A 66 1.98 -17.57 4.47
N VAL A 67 1.02 -18.11 5.22
CA VAL A 67 0.44 -19.42 4.97
C VAL A 67 -0.51 -19.32 3.78
N ILE A 68 -0.15 -19.95 2.66
CA ILE A 68 -0.93 -19.92 1.42
C ILE A 68 -2.13 -20.86 1.55
N ILE A 69 -3.32 -20.34 1.29
CA ILE A 69 -4.56 -21.13 1.23
C ILE A 69 -4.77 -21.63 -0.19
N HIS A 70 -4.86 -22.96 -0.37
CA HIS A 70 -4.91 -23.60 -1.70
C HIS A 70 -6.25 -24.28 -2.05
N ASN A 71 -7.17 -24.40 -1.12
CA ASN A 71 -8.40 -25.17 -1.28
C ASN A 71 -9.69 -24.37 -0.97
N ALA A 72 -9.64 -23.05 -1.05
CA ALA A 72 -10.80 -22.19 -0.90
C ALA A 72 -11.64 -22.14 -2.20
N THR A 73 -12.94 -21.93 -2.04
CA THR A 73 -13.81 -21.54 -3.15
C THR A 73 -13.78 -20.03 -3.27
N VAL A 74 -13.30 -19.52 -4.41
CA VAL A 74 -13.14 -18.09 -4.69
C VAL A 74 -13.97 -17.73 -5.92
N THR A 75 -14.88 -16.76 -5.76
CA THR A 75 -15.73 -16.26 -6.83
C THR A 75 -15.81 -14.75 -6.83
N ILE A 76 -15.83 -14.16 -8.02
CA ILE A 76 -16.17 -12.75 -8.21
C ILE A 76 -17.45 -12.69 -9.04
N THR A 77 -18.40 -11.87 -8.63
CA THR A 77 -19.66 -11.69 -9.36
C THR A 77 -19.74 -10.25 -9.84
N LYS A 78 -19.97 -10.07 -11.15
CA LYS A 78 -20.21 -8.75 -11.76
C LYS A 78 -21.72 -8.52 -11.84
N ASN A 79 -22.17 -7.37 -11.33
CA ASN A 79 -23.56 -6.89 -11.37
C ASN A 79 -24.58 -7.94 -10.85
N GLY A 80 -24.19 -8.73 -9.85
CA GLY A 80 -25.04 -9.74 -9.23
C GLY A 80 -25.44 -10.93 -10.12
N SER A 81 -24.98 -10.99 -11.36
CA SER A 81 -25.42 -12.00 -12.34
C SER A 81 -24.29 -12.81 -12.96
N GLN A 82 -23.22 -12.16 -13.38
CA GLN A 82 -22.09 -12.84 -14.03
C GLN A 82 -21.11 -13.37 -12.97
N VAL A 83 -21.11 -14.68 -12.76
CA VAL A 83 -20.21 -15.35 -11.81
C VAL A 83 -18.91 -15.75 -12.50
N ILE A 84 -17.78 -15.32 -11.95
CA ILE A 84 -16.42 -15.56 -12.44
C ILE A 84 -15.69 -16.38 -11.38
N PRO A 85 -15.54 -17.70 -11.53
CA PRO A 85 -14.78 -18.51 -10.58
C PRO A 85 -13.28 -18.29 -10.78
N LEU A 86 -12.53 -18.23 -9.68
CA LEU A 86 -11.08 -18.24 -9.66
C LEU A 86 -10.60 -19.65 -9.26
N ARG A 87 -9.52 -20.10 -9.88
CA ARG A 87 -8.90 -21.39 -9.60
C ARG A 87 -7.56 -21.18 -8.92
N PHE A 88 -7.19 -22.11 -8.06
CA PHE A 88 -5.86 -22.12 -7.46
C PHE A 88 -4.80 -22.24 -8.57
N SER A 89 -3.93 -21.28 -8.65
CA SER A 89 -2.83 -21.17 -9.60
C SER A 89 -1.82 -20.18 -9.08
N VAL A 90 -0.70 -20.67 -8.58
CA VAL A 90 0.38 -19.79 -8.11
C VAL A 90 1.06 -19.12 -9.29
N ASP A 91 1.16 -17.82 -9.22
CA ASP A 91 1.83 -16.97 -10.20
C ASP A 91 2.68 -15.92 -9.47
N VAL A 92 3.87 -15.67 -9.99
CA VAL A 92 4.81 -14.69 -9.43
C VAL A 92 4.89 -13.51 -10.41
N ASP A 93 4.41 -12.37 -9.95
CA ASP A 93 4.58 -11.10 -10.66
C ASP A 93 5.93 -10.50 -10.25
N ASN A 94 6.94 -10.74 -11.07
CA ASN A 94 8.30 -10.25 -10.81
C ASN A 94 8.42 -8.73 -10.98
N GLU A 95 7.50 -8.08 -11.70
CA GLU A 95 7.52 -6.61 -11.88
C GLU A 95 7.05 -5.90 -10.61
N ASN A 96 6.07 -6.50 -9.90
CA ASN A 96 5.50 -5.93 -8.69
C ASN A 96 5.91 -6.68 -7.42
N GLU A 97 6.81 -7.66 -7.53
CA GLU A 97 7.28 -8.52 -6.42
C GLU A 97 6.12 -9.20 -5.65
N LYS A 98 5.06 -9.57 -6.37
CA LYS A 98 3.83 -10.12 -5.79
C LYS A 98 3.62 -11.57 -6.14
N ILE A 99 3.18 -12.34 -5.15
CA ILE A 99 2.74 -13.72 -5.33
C ILE A 99 1.22 -13.74 -5.27
N THR A 100 0.59 -14.25 -6.33
CA THR A 100 -0.85 -14.53 -6.35
C THR A 100 -1.07 -16.04 -6.42
N ASN A 101 -2.16 -16.54 -5.85
CA ASN A 101 -2.41 -17.98 -5.78
C ASN A 101 -3.83 -18.36 -6.21
N TYR A 102 -4.64 -17.41 -6.64
CA TYR A 102 -5.92 -17.65 -7.34
C TYR A 102 -6.00 -16.77 -8.57
N SER A 103 -6.47 -17.35 -9.68
CA SER A 103 -6.60 -16.60 -10.93
C SER A 103 -7.81 -17.04 -11.75
N SER A 104 -8.24 -16.17 -12.64
CA SER A 104 -9.17 -16.46 -13.73
C SER A 104 -8.62 -15.87 -15.03
N ARG A 105 -8.80 -16.60 -16.13
CA ARG A 105 -8.47 -16.09 -17.47
C ARG A 105 -9.46 -15.05 -17.98
N HIS A 106 -10.52 -14.80 -17.22
CA HIS A 106 -11.48 -13.75 -17.56
C HIS A 106 -10.77 -12.40 -17.53
N VAL A 107 -10.80 -11.72 -18.67
CA VAL A 107 -10.27 -10.37 -18.81
C VAL A 107 -11.35 -9.38 -18.36
N ILE A 108 -11.00 -8.49 -17.46
CA ILE A 108 -11.92 -7.46 -16.96
C ILE A 108 -12.31 -6.54 -18.11
N GLN A 109 -13.63 -6.42 -18.32
CA GLN A 109 -14.26 -5.44 -19.20
C GLN A 109 -15.37 -4.79 -18.40
N SER A 110 -15.17 -3.56 -18.03
CA SER A 110 -16.04 -2.83 -17.10
C SER A 110 -16.42 -1.46 -17.63
N GLN A 111 -17.53 -0.96 -17.12
CA GLN A 111 -18.00 0.39 -17.35
C GLN A 111 -18.22 1.09 -16.01
N PRO A 112 -18.11 2.42 -15.95
CA PRO A 112 -18.48 3.17 -14.76
C PRO A 112 -19.87 2.80 -14.26
N GLY A 113 -19.97 2.46 -12.96
CA GLY A 113 -21.20 1.99 -12.33
C GLY A 113 -21.30 0.46 -12.21
N ASP A 114 -20.49 -0.33 -12.91
CA ASP A 114 -20.43 -1.78 -12.67
C ASP A 114 -20.00 -2.09 -11.24
N VAL A 115 -20.59 -3.09 -10.64
CA VAL A 115 -20.29 -3.54 -9.27
C VAL A 115 -19.69 -4.94 -9.33
N TYR A 116 -18.54 -5.10 -8.70
CA TYR A 116 -17.91 -6.40 -8.49
C TYR A 116 -18.01 -6.80 -7.02
N THR A 117 -18.41 -8.04 -6.78
CA THR A 117 -18.52 -8.63 -5.44
C THR A 117 -17.64 -9.86 -5.34
N LEU A 118 -16.73 -9.88 -4.38
CA LEU A 118 -15.89 -11.03 -4.04
C LEU A 118 -16.57 -11.88 -2.98
N THR A 119 -16.51 -13.19 -3.13
CA THR A 119 -16.86 -14.17 -2.10
C THR A 119 -15.77 -15.24 -2.05
N ILE A 120 -15.26 -15.47 -0.85
CA ILE A 120 -14.30 -16.54 -0.55
C ILE A 120 -14.89 -17.37 0.57
N THR A 121 -14.82 -18.69 0.45
CA THR A 121 -15.17 -19.63 1.52
C THR A 121 -14.08 -20.69 1.58
N ASP A 122 -13.44 -20.85 2.72
CA ASP A 122 -12.46 -21.90 2.93
C ASP A 122 -13.11 -23.20 3.44
N PRO A 123 -12.38 -24.34 3.48
CA PRO A 123 -12.91 -25.61 3.97
C PRO A 123 -13.33 -25.61 5.43
N THR A 124 -12.82 -24.68 6.24
CA THR A 124 -13.21 -24.56 7.66
C THR A 124 -14.48 -23.75 7.85
N GLY A 125 -15.03 -23.17 6.76
CA GLY A 125 -16.25 -22.37 6.79
C GLY A 125 -16.02 -20.89 7.05
N ARG A 126 -14.76 -20.42 7.13
CA ARG A 126 -14.45 -18.98 7.20
C ARG A 126 -14.86 -18.34 5.88
N ARG A 127 -15.50 -17.19 5.97
CA ARG A 127 -16.01 -16.49 4.78
C ARG A 127 -15.52 -15.06 4.73
N VAL A 128 -15.00 -14.67 3.57
CA VAL A 128 -14.64 -13.28 3.26
C VAL A 128 -15.51 -12.78 2.13
N THR A 129 -15.97 -11.54 2.25
CA THR A 129 -16.75 -10.85 1.20
C THR A 129 -16.19 -9.44 1.01
N GLY A 130 -16.21 -8.95 -0.24
CA GLY A 130 -15.85 -7.58 -0.58
C GLY A 130 -16.69 -7.07 -1.73
N SER A 131 -16.82 -5.77 -1.86
CA SER A 131 -17.50 -5.15 -3.00
C SER A 131 -16.82 -3.87 -3.40
N THR A 132 -16.72 -3.64 -4.71
CA THR A 132 -16.19 -2.40 -5.28
C THR A 132 -17.04 -1.96 -6.47
N THR A 133 -17.15 -0.65 -6.66
CA THR A 133 -17.86 -0.05 -7.79
C THR A 133 -16.87 0.59 -8.73
N VAL A 134 -16.99 0.32 -10.02
CA VAL A 134 -16.16 0.94 -11.05
C VAL A 134 -16.47 2.42 -11.14
N LEU A 135 -15.51 3.25 -10.84
CA LEU A 135 -15.61 4.71 -10.99
C LEU A 135 -15.18 5.14 -12.39
N PRO A 136 -15.66 6.27 -12.92
CA PRO A 136 -15.08 6.84 -14.13
C PRO A 136 -13.61 7.21 -13.89
N PRO A 137 -12.72 7.06 -14.89
CA PRO A 137 -11.34 7.52 -14.76
C PRO A 137 -11.29 9.02 -14.53
N ALA A 138 -10.43 9.48 -13.62
CA ALA A 138 -10.24 10.91 -13.38
C ALA A 138 -9.70 11.59 -14.65
N PRO A 139 -10.28 12.71 -15.10
CA PRO A 139 -9.80 13.39 -16.29
C PRO A 139 -8.43 14.04 -16.02
N LEU A 140 -7.36 13.48 -16.59
CA LEU A 140 -6.02 14.06 -16.50
C LEU A 140 -5.86 15.13 -17.59
N ASP A 141 -6.18 16.40 -17.26
CA ASP A 141 -6.23 17.50 -18.22
C ASP A 141 -4.86 17.84 -18.78
N SER A 142 -3.90 18.08 -17.90
CA SER A 142 -2.55 18.45 -18.31
C SER A 142 -1.49 18.08 -17.29
N VAL A 143 -0.32 17.73 -17.79
CA VAL A 143 0.89 17.50 -17.04
C VAL A 143 2.00 18.34 -17.64
N GLY A 144 2.82 18.95 -16.81
CA GLY A 144 3.98 19.71 -17.23
C GLY A 144 5.00 19.84 -16.11
N TYR A 145 6.10 20.50 -16.41
CA TYR A 145 7.17 20.72 -15.45
C TYR A 145 7.73 22.14 -15.55
N LYS A 146 8.47 22.53 -14.53
CA LYS A 146 9.22 23.78 -14.51
C LYS A 146 10.52 23.59 -13.72
N PHE A 147 11.62 24.07 -14.28
CA PHE A 147 12.92 24.03 -13.62
C PHE A 147 13.07 25.09 -12.53
N ASN A 148 13.95 24.83 -11.58
CA ASN A 148 14.47 25.85 -10.66
C ASN A 148 15.45 26.78 -11.39
N ASP A 149 15.88 27.85 -10.70
CA ASP A 149 16.76 28.89 -11.24
C ASP A 149 18.27 28.54 -11.12
N LYS A 150 18.61 27.26 -10.87
CA LYS A 150 19.99 26.80 -10.82
C LYS A 150 20.63 26.77 -12.23
N PRO A 151 21.96 26.71 -12.34
CA PRO A 151 22.64 26.46 -13.61
C PRO A 151 22.15 25.20 -14.31
N LYS A 152 22.13 25.16 -15.63
CA LYS A 152 21.51 24.12 -16.45
C LYS A 152 21.93 22.69 -16.06
N GLU A 153 23.20 22.52 -15.68
CA GLU A 153 23.82 21.25 -15.30
C GLU A 153 23.33 20.70 -13.94
N SER A 154 22.71 21.55 -13.12
CA SER A 154 22.21 21.23 -11.79
C SER A 154 20.74 21.61 -11.62
N GLN A 155 20.03 21.86 -12.72
CA GLN A 155 18.60 22.16 -12.68
C GLN A 155 17.80 20.92 -12.35
N GLU A 156 16.88 21.09 -11.42
CA GLU A 156 15.86 20.11 -11.09
C GLU A 156 14.49 20.69 -11.45
N ALA A 157 13.61 19.82 -11.92
CA ALA A 157 12.23 20.18 -12.25
C ALA A 157 11.26 19.77 -11.15
N TYR A 158 10.20 20.54 -10.97
CA TYR A 158 8.98 20.08 -10.32
C TYR A 158 7.90 19.83 -11.37
N LEU A 159 6.98 18.90 -11.09
CA LEU A 159 5.80 18.64 -11.92
C LEU A 159 4.62 19.49 -11.44
N TYR A 160 3.77 19.86 -12.38
CA TYR A 160 2.41 20.28 -12.10
C TYR A 160 1.44 19.40 -12.88
N ILE A 161 0.49 18.83 -12.17
CA ILE A 161 -0.54 17.93 -12.69
C ILE A 161 -1.90 18.57 -12.43
N ARG A 162 -2.76 18.60 -13.44
CA ARG A 162 -4.06 19.29 -13.38
C ARG A 162 -5.18 18.37 -13.83
N TRP A 163 -6.28 18.40 -13.09
CA TRP A 163 -7.52 17.73 -13.48
C TRP A 163 -8.74 18.49 -12.95
N GLN A 164 -9.89 18.25 -13.57
CA GLN A 164 -11.17 18.76 -13.12
C GLN A 164 -11.81 17.74 -12.17
N ASP A 165 -12.21 18.17 -11.01
CA ASP A 165 -12.93 17.37 -10.05
C ASP A 165 -14.42 17.28 -10.39
N ASP A 166 -15.05 16.11 -10.10
CA ASP A 166 -16.48 15.90 -10.34
C ASP A 166 -17.30 16.43 -9.15
N PRO A 167 -18.11 17.51 -9.32
CA PRO A 167 -18.87 18.10 -8.22
C PRO A 167 -20.02 17.23 -7.71
N SER A 168 -20.38 16.16 -8.41
CA SER A 168 -21.56 15.35 -8.11
C SER A 168 -21.38 14.42 -6.91
N ARG A 169 -20.16 14.24 -6.44
CA ARG A 169 -19.79 13.32 -5.35
C ARG A 169 -18.53 13.77 -4.63
N GLU A 170 -18.23 13.16 -3.50
CA GLU A 170 -16.92 13.23 -2.88
C GLU A 170 -15.95 12.29 -3.63
N ASN A 171 -14.79 12.80 -3.99
CA ASN A 171 -13.81 12.10 -4.81
C ASN A 171 -12.49 11.88 -4.07
N PHE A 172 -11.88 10.74 -4.35
CA PHE A 172 -10.58 10.35 -3.82
C PHE A 172 -9.66 10.00 -4.97
N TYR A 173 -8.46 10.52 -4.93
CA TYR A 173 -7.46 10.33 -5.97
C TYR A 173 -6.15 9.81 -5.39
N ARG A 174 -5.43 9.06 -6.20
CA ARG A 174 -4.04 8.70 -5.94
C ARG A 174 -3.22 9.05 -7.17
N LEU A 175 -2.13 9.76 -6.95
CA LEU A 175 -1.23 10.17 -8.01
C LEU A 175 0.09 9.44 -7.83
N LEU A 176 0.42 8.58 -8.80
CA LEU A 176 1.70 7.87 -8.84
C LEU A 176 2.57 8.39 -9.98
N THR A 177 3.87 8.51 -9.75
CA THR A 177 4.86 8.73 -10.81
C THR A 177 5.93 7.66 -10.73
N HIS A 178 6.25 7.06 -11.88
CA HIS A 178 7.35 6.13 -12.03
C HIS A 178 8.34 6.70 -13.02
N LYS A 179 9.62 6.64 -12.69
CA LYS A 179 10.70 6.96 -13.61
C LYS A 179 10.97 5.71 -14.45
N ASN A 180 10.94 5.87 -15.78
CA ASN A 180 11.33 4.81 -16.68
C ASN A 180 12.87 4.75 -16.72
N ASP A 181 13.47 4.07 -15.76
CA ASP A 181 14.88 3.77 -15.81
C ASP A 181 15.10 2.33 -16.30
N SER A 182 16.31 2.08 -16.79
CA SER A 182 16.71 0.77 -17.31
C SER A 182 16.88 -0.30 -16.22
N THR A 183 16.73 0.06 -14.95
CA THR A 183 16.94 -0.85 -13.82
C THR A 183 15.65 -1.55 -13.38
N GLY A 184 14.49 -1.14 -13.94
CA GLY A 184 13.21 -1.81 -13.70
C GLY A 184 12.70 -1.76 -12.26
N GLY A 185 13.15 -0.78 -11.48
CA GLY A 185 12.68 -0.60 -10.11
C GLY A 185 11.19 -0.28 -10.04
N VAL A 186 10.50 -0.94 -9.11
CA VAL A 186 9.05 -0.81 -8.89
C VAL A 186 8.71 0.40 -8.02
N ASP A 187 9.71 1.06 -7.45
CA ASP A 187 9.51 2.18 -6.55
C ASP A 187 8.93 3.39 -7.28
N SER A 188 7.79 3.86 -6.80
CA SER A 188 7.23 5.11 -7.29
C SER A 188 8.05 6.28 -6.78
N GLU A 189 8.51 7.15 -7.69
CA GLU A 189 9.18 8.41 -7.34
C GLU A 189 8.28 9.32 -6.50
N MET A 190 6.97 9.17 -6.65
CA MET A 190 5.98 9.90 -5.89
C MET A 190 4.70 9.07 -5.77
N ASP A 191 4.17 9.05 -4.56
CA ASP A 191 2.86 8.50 -4.22
C ASP A 191 2.11 9.54 -3.37
N ALA A 192 1.00 10.05 -3.88
CA ALA A 192 0.23 11.08 -3.19
C ALA A 192 -1.26 10.74 -3.19
N GLU A 193 -1.84 10.76 -2.01
CA GLU A 193 -3.27 10.61 -1.78
C GLU A 193 -3.92 11.99 -1.67
N ILE A 194 -5.01 12.18 -2.41
CA ILE A 194 -5.70 13.46 -2.51
C ILE A 194 -7.20 13.22 -2.34
N ASN A 195 -7.86 14.03 -1.54
CA ASN A 195 -9.31 14.12 -1.48
C ASN A 195 -9.78 15.52 -1.85
N ASP A 196 -10.99 15.60 -2.37
CA ASP A 196 -11.61 16.86 -2.81
C ASP A 196 -12.33 17.63 -1.69
N ARG A 197 -12.33 17.15 -0.47
CA ARG A 197 -13.15 17.60 0.65
C ARG A 197 -13.24 19.13 0.82
N LEU A 198 -12.16 19.85 0.49
CA LEU A 198 -12.11 21.31 0.52
C LEU A 198 -12.20 21.97 -0.85
N ARG A 199 -12.30 21.17 -1.95
CA ARG A 199 -12.19 21.64 -3.34
C ARG A 199 -13.16 20.94 -4.27
N ASN A 200 -14.24 20.36 -3.73
CA ASN A 200 -15.24 19.64 -4.52
C ASN A 200 -15.73 20.49 -5.71
N GLY A 201 -15.68 19.92 -6.91
CA GLY A 201 -16.06 20.53 -8.18
C GLY A 201 -15.06 21.57 -8.69
N GLN A 202 -13.91 21.73 -8.07
CA GLN A 202 -12.89 22.69 -8.49
C GLN A 202 -11.83 22.03 -9.35
N LYS A 203 -11.08 22.84 -10.07
CA LYS A 203 -9.87 22.41 -10.73
C LYS A 203 -8.77 22.15 -9.69
N ILE A 204 -8.31 20.91 -9.62
CA ILE A 204 -7.21 20.51 -8.75
C ILE A 204 -5.89 20.71 -9.50
N ILE A 205 -4.93 21.33 -8.83
CA ILE A 205 -3.55 21.47 -9.29
C ILE A 205 -2.66 20.86 -8.21
N TYR A 206 -2.00 19.78 -8.56
CA TYR A 206 -0.99 19.15 -7.70
C TYR A 206 0.40 19.52 -8.20
N THR A 207 1.29 19.91 -7.30
CA THR A 207 2.70 20.21 -7.61
C THR A 207 3.62 19.40 -6.72
N THR A 208 4.68 18.86 -7.32
CA THR A 208 5.74 18.16 -6.57
C THR A 208 6.78 19.17 -6.03
N THR A 209 7.72 18.67 -5.25
CA THR A 209 8.98 19.38 -5.01
C THR A 209 9.89 19.26 -6.23
N TYR A 210 11.00 20.02 -6.27
CA TYR A 210 12.07 19.85 -7.24
C TYR A 210 12.79 18.52 -6.97
N ARG A 211 12.74 17.58 -7.94
CA ARG A 211 13.31 16.23 -7.80
C ARG A 211 13.59 15.50 -9.12
N PHE A 212 13.18 16.06 -10.23
CA PHE A 212 13.31 15.42 -11.53
C PHE A 212 14.40 16.10 -12.35
N ASP A 213 15.23 15.28 -13.00
CA ASP A 213 16.36 15.75 -13.79
C ASP A 213 16.02 15.86 -15.28
N ARG A 214 16.84 16.61 -16.01
CA ARG A 214 16.76 16.59 -17.48
C ARG A 214 17.04 15.20 -18.02
N GLY A 215 16.24 14.78 -18.99
CA GLY A 215 16.32 13.44 -19.59
C GLY A 215 15.42 12.41 -18.92
N ASP A 216 14.88 12.69 -17.73
CA ASP A 216 13.95 11.78 -17.07
C ASP A 216 12.71 11.56 -17.94
N THR A 217 12.32 10.30 -18.08
CA THR A 217 11.05 9.90 -18.68
C THR A 217 10.15 9.37 -17.57
N LEU A 218 9.03 10.04 -17.35
CA LEU A 218 8.12 9.78 -16.24
C LEU A 218 6.80 9.21 -16.76
N ASN A 219 6.32 8.14 -16.12
CA ASN A 219 4.97 7.64 -16.31
C ASN A 219 4.11 8.11 -15.15
N ILE A 220 3.11 8.93 -15.42
CA ILE A 220 2.26 9.57 -14.42
C ILE A 220 0.88 8.94 -14.50
N LYS A 221 0.41 8.35 -13.39
CA LYS A 221 -0.90 7.72 -13.27
C LYS A 221 -1.76 8.47 -12.26
N LEU A 222 -2.94 8.89 -12.67
CA LEU A 222 -3.96 9.46 -11.80
C LEU A 222 -5.10 8.47 -11.63
N PHE A 223 -5.21 7.87 -10.45
CA PHE A 223 -6.27 6.96 -10.07
C PHE A 223 -7.46 7.71 -9.49
N HIS A 224 -8.66 7.25 -9.80
CA HIS A 224 -9.89 7.61 -9.12
C HIS A 224 -10.30 6.44 -8.24
N LEU A 225 -10.32 6.64 -6.92
CA LEU A 225 -10.47 5.61 -5.91
C LEU A 225 -11.87 5.63 -5.30
N ASP A 226 -12.41 4.46 -4.99
CA ASP A 226 -13.54 4.37 -4.07
C ASP A 226 -13.10 4.70 -2.64
N ARG A 227 -14.05 5.17 -1.81
CA ARG A 227 -13.76 5.55 -0.43
C ARG A 227 -13.13 4.40 0.39
N PRO A 228 -13.64 3.14 0.35
CA PRO A 228 -13.03 2.07 1.12
C PRO A 228 -11.56 1.84 0.79
N TYR A 229 -11.19 1.87 -0.49
CA TYR A 229 -9.81 1.70 -0.89
C TYR A 229 -8.93 2.89 -0.51
N TYR A 230 -9.42 4.12 -0.66
CA TYR A 230 -8.73 5.31 -0.17
C TYR A 230 -8.45 5.22 1.34
N GLU A 231 -9.45 4.85 2.14
CA GLU A 231 -9.29 4.69 3.58
C GLU A 231 -8.34 3.53 3.95
N PHE A 232 -8.30 2.47 3.14
CA PHE A 232 -7.33 1.38 3.31
C PHE A 232 -5.90 1.88 3.11
N ILE A 233 -5.58 2.51 1.97
CA ILE A 233 -4.22 2.98 1.70
C ILE A 233 -3.77 4.04 2.69
N SER A 234 -4.63 5.00 3.05
CA SER A 234 -4.34 6.01 4.07
C SER A 234 -4.03 5.38 5.43
N SER A 235 -4.78 4.35 5.84
CA SER A 235 -4.51 3.65 7.10
C SER A 235 -3.20 2.84 7.07
N VAL A 236 -2.82 2.28 5.91
CA VAL A 236 -1.52 1.62 5.72
C VAL A 236 -0.38 2.62 5.88
N GLU A 237 -0.51 3.80 5.28
CA GLU A 237 0.50 4.84 5.38
C GLU A 237 0.63 5.38 6.83
N ASP A 238 -0.49 5.58 7.52
CA ASP A 238 -0.50 5.97 8.92
C ASP A 238 0.14 4.90 9.82
N ALA A 239 -0.13 3.62 9.55
CA ALA A 239 0.50 2.52 10.27
C ALA A 239 2.02 2.47 10.03
N ARG A 240 2.48 2.70 8.79
CA ARG A 240 3.92 2.80 8.45
C ARG A 240 4.60 3.94 9.19
N ARG A 241 3.96 5.13 9.25
CA ARG A 241 4.49 6.30 9.97
C ARG A 241 4.53 6.12 11.48
N SER A 242 3.60 5.34 12.04
CA SER A 242 3.59 5.05 13.47
C SER A 242 4.57 3.95 13.87
N ASN A 243 4.94 3.07 12.94
CA ASN A 243 5.83 1.95 13.20
C ASN A 243 7.26 2.45 13.53
N GLY A 244 7.82 1.95 14.65
CA GLY A 244 9.14 2.36 15.14
C GLY A 244 9.15 3.68 15.91
N ASN A 245 8.02 4.37 16.06
CA ASN A 245 7.90 5.55 16.89
C ASN A 245 7.27 5.20 18.24
N PRO A 246 8.03 5.17 19.37
CA PRO A 246 7.52 4.75 20.68
C PRO A 246 6.47 5.71 21.27
N PHE A 247 6.32 6.89 20.69
CA PHE A 247 5.34 7.91 21.13
C PHE A 247 4.09 7.94 20.26
N ALA A 248 4.08 7.22 19.12
CA ALA A 248 2.91 7.14 18.25
C ALA A 248 1.90 6.14 18.80
N GLN A 249 0.63 6.42 18.61
CA GLN A 249 -0.42 5.45 18.90
C GLN A 249 -0.46 4.39 17.78
N PRO A 250 -0.66 3.09 18.11
CA PRO A 250 -0.87 2.07 17.10
C PRO A 250 -2.07 2.39 16.20
N VAL A 251 -1.88 2.26 14.91
CA VAL A 251 -2.93 2.49 13.92
C VAL A 251 -3.48 1.15 13.44
N THR A 252 -4.80 1.00 13.41
CA THR A 252 -5.46 -0.16 12.83
C THR A 252 -5.61 0.03 11.33
N ILE A 253 -5.05 -0.89 10.54
CA ILE A 253 -5.23 -0.90 9.10
C ILE A 253 -6.68 -1.25 8.79
N LYS A 254 -7.36 -0.39 8.01
CA LYS A 254 -8.71 -0.62 7.54
C LYS A 254 -8.72 -1.70 6.45
N SER A 255 -9.84 -2.37 6.28
CA SER A 255 -9.99 -3.43 5.28
C SER A 255 -11.14 -3.09 4.35
N THR A 256 -10.99 -3.40 3.06
CA THR A 256 -12.11 -3.26 2.10
C THR A 256 -12.98 -4.51 2.03
N VAL A 257 -12.61 -5.54 2.79
CA VAL A 257 -13.33 -6.82 2.88
C VAL A 257 -13.88 -7.04 4.29
N ALA A 258 -14.95 -7.81 4.40
CA ALA A 258 -15.56 -8.25 5.66
C ALA A 258 -15.28 -9.73 5.88
N GLY A 259 -15.09 -10.13 7.16
CA GLY A 259 -14.80 -11.52 7.57
C GLY A 259 -13.33 -11.93 7.42
N GLY A 260 -12.46 -10.99 7.13
CA GLY A 260 -11.01 -11.15 7.03
C GLY A 260 -10.32 -9.80 6.90
N TYR A 261 -9.07 -9.81 6.49
CA TYR A 261 -8.26 -8.60 6.27
C TYR A 261 -7.90 -8.44 4.80
N GLY A 262 -7.59 -7.22 4.39
CA GLY A 262 -6.99 -6.92 3.11
C GLY A 262 -7.84 -6.06 2.19
N VAL A 263 -7.60 -6.22 0.89
CA VAL A 263 -8.13 -5.32 -0.13
C VAL A 263 -8.77 -6.08 -1.29
N PHE A 264 -9.94 -5.60 -1.68
CA PHE A 264 -10.62 -5.93 -2.93
C PHE A 264 -11.13 -4.63 -3.54
N THR A 265 -10.60 -4.25 -4.70
CA THR A 265 -10.95 -2.98 -5.34
C THR A 265 -10.80 -3.07 -6.85
N HIS A 266 -11.44 -2.13 -7.57
CA HIS A 266 -11.22 -1.89 -8.99
C HIS A 266 -10.36 -0.63 -9.17
N LEU A 267 -9.23 -0.77 -9.87
CA LEU A 267 -8.32 0.32 -10.18
C LEU A 267 -8.70 0.95 -11.52
N ASN A 268 -9.11 2.19 -11.49
CA ASN A 268 -9.37 2.96 -12.69
C ASN A 268 -8.48 4.20 -12.71
N TYR A 269 -7.73 4.40 -13.79
CA TYR A 269 -6.75 5.48 -13.90
C TYR A 269 -6.55 5.95 -15.32
N ASN A 270 -6.12 7.21 -15.45
CA ASN A 270 -5.51 7.76 -16.64
C ASN A 270 -4.00 7.83 -16.47
N THR A 271 -3.29 7.68 -17.59
CA THR A 271 -1.82 7.75 -17.62
C THR A 271 -1.33 8.79 -18.61
N ARG A 272 -0.17 9.39 -18.31
CA ARG A 272 0.58 10.28 -19.21
C ARG A 272 2.07 9.99 -19.06
N GLU A 273 2.74 9.93 -20.21
CA GLU A 273 4.19 9.96 -20.27
C GLU A 273 4.67 11.42 -20.41
N LEU A 274 5.71 11.77 -19.69
CA LEU A 274 6.33 13.09 -19.72
C LEU A 274 7.86 12.95 -19.75
N ILE A 275 8.49 13.58 -20.73
CA ILE A 275 9.96 13.67 -20.82
C ILE A 275 10.40 15.06 -20.37
N ILE A 276 11.31 15.12 -19.40
CA ILE A 276 11.92 16.36 -18.89
C ILE A 276 13.07 16.77 -19.84
N LYS A 277 12.86 17.80 -20.65
CA LYS A 277 13.81 18.22 -21.71
C LYS A 277 14.60 19.45 -21.34
#